data_e0df996750ab41bcc0cf59969d2ccbe8
#
_entry.id   e0df996750ab41bcc0cf59969d2ccbe8
#
_cell.length_a   1.000
_cell.length_b   1.000
_cell.length_c   1.000
_cell.angle_alpha   90.00
_cell.angle_beta   90.00
_cell.angle_gamma   90.00
#
_symmetry.space_group_name_H-M   'P 1'
#
loop_
_entity.id
_entity.type
_entity.pdbx_description
1 polymer ?
#
loop_
_entity_poly.entity_id
_entity_poly.type
_entity_poly.pdbx_seq_one_letter_code
_entity_poly.pdbx_strand_id
1 'polypeptide(L)'
;ITRHISLESKISILIRKGYIGRNIADGKLHQHLQNGYERIMSGEINAFRFEAPQSTALSYSLIGCSGSGKSTTLHRILNLYPQVIYHEKYNFTQLVYLKIDCPHDGSLKNLCLHFFKAIDVALGTDFERKVALKRLGIEALLNYMRQITNTYAIGVLVIDEIQQINQRLHTLQNNIEHTK
;
A
#
# COMPACT_ATOMS: atom_id res chain seq x y z
N ILE A 1 -21.39 5.70 18.35
CA ILE A 1 -20.92 7.04 17.89
C ILE A 1 -19.46 7.25 18.32
N THR A 2 -19.12 7.12 19.62
CA THR A 2 -17.76 7.41 20.15
C THR A 2 -16.64 6.57 19.48
N ARG A 3 -16.89 5.30 19.15
CA ARG A 3 -15.91 4.41 18.50
C ARG A 3 -15.56 4.86 17.07
N HIS A 4 -16.54 5.38 16.33
CA HIS A 4 -16.31 5.87 14.96
C HIS A 4 -15.47 7.14 14.95
N ILE A 5 -15.74 8.07 15.87
CA ILE A 5 -14.96 9.31 16.03
C ILE A 5 -13.51 8.99 16.40
N SER A 6 -13.29 8.06 17.32
CA SER A 6 -11.95 7.63 17.71
C SER A 6 -11.19 6.98 16.54
N LEU A 7 -11.87 6.17 15.71
CA LEU A 7 -11.25 5.53 14.54
C LEU A 7 -10.90 6.57 13.47
N GLU A 8 -11.81 7.52 13.19
CA GLU A 8 -11.57 8.62 12.27
C GLU A 8 -10.33 9.43 12.68
N SER A 9 -10.25 9.82 13.96
CA SER A 9 -9.10 10.55 14.49
C SER A 9 -7.78 9.79 14.30
N LYS A 10 -7.80 8.47 14.55
CA LYS A 10 -6.62 7.63 14.36
C LYS A 10 -6.21 7.52 12.89
N ILE A 11 -7.15 7.33 11.97
CA ILE A 11 -6.88 7.28 10.53
C ILE A 11 -6.35 8.63 10.04
N SER A 12 -6.95 9.75 10.49
CA SER A 12 -6.47 11.10 10.19
C SER A 12 -5.00 11.30 10.62
N ILE A 13 -4.66 10.84 11.81
CA ILE A 13 -3.28 10.90 12.33
C ILE A 13 -2.35 10.03 11.47
N LEU A 14 -2.76 8.81 11.10
CA LEU A 14 -1.95 7.91 10.26
C LEU A 14 -1.66 8.54 8.90
N ILE A 15 -2.68 9.09 8.23
CA ILE A 15 -2.53 9.79 6.95
C ILE A 15 -1.52 10.93 7.08
N ARG A 16 -1.70 11.83 8.07
CA ARG A 16 -0.83 12.99 8.25
C ARG A 16 0.60 12.61 8.61
N LYS A 17 0.78 11.61 9.50
CA LYS A 17 2.10 11.12 9.89
C LYS A 17 2.83 10.44 8.74
N GLY A 18 2.11 9.82 7.80
CA GLY A 18 2.70 9.26 6.59
C GLY A 18 3.41 10.30 5.70
N TYR A 19 3.10 11.59 5.89
CA TYR A 19 3.71 12.69 5.13
C TYR A 19 4.76 13.49 5.91
N ILE A 20 5.00 13.16 7.17
CA ILE A 20 6.12 13.78 7.92
C ILE A 20 7.44 13.34 7.26
N GLY A 21 8.28 14.31 6.87
CA GLY A 21 9.53 14.06 6.14
C GLY A 21 9.37 13.81 4.64
N ARG A 22 8.14 13.86 4.09
CA ARG A 22 7.84 13.76 2.65
C ARG A 22 7.32 15.09 2.11
N ASN A 23 8.01 16.18 2.41
CA ASN A 23 7.60 17.51 1.94
C ASN A 23 7.89 17.64 0.44
N ILE A 24 6.83 17.76 -0.38
CA ILE A 24 6.93 17.90 -1.83
C ILE A 24 7.65 19.20 -2.23
N ALA A 25 7.63 20.23 -1.38
CA ALA A 25 8.33 21.47 -1.62
C ALA A 25 9.86 21.37 -1.43
N ASP A 26 10.37 20.28 -0.85
CA ASP A 26 11.80 20.01 -0.77
C ASP A 26 12.31 19.52 -2.15
N GLY A 27 13.18 20.29 -2.79
CA GLY A 27 13.70 19.99 -4.13
C GLY A 27 14.40 18.65 -4.23
N LYS A 28 15.04 18.17 -3.16
CA LYS A 28 15.69 16.85 -3.11
C LYS A 28 14.66 15.72 -3.20
N LEU A 29 13.53 15.84 -2.49
CA LEU A 29 12.48 14.85 -2.55
C LEU A 29 11.82 14.84 -3.93
N HIS A 30 11.57 16.00 -4.51
CA HIS A 30 10.99 16.10 -5.86
C HIS A 30 11.88 15.44 -6.92
N GLN A 31 13.18 15.74 -6.93
CA GLN A 31 14.14 15.13 -7.85
C GLN A 31 14.20 13.60 -7.68
N HIS A 32 14.16 13.13 -6.44
CA HIS A 32 14.17 11.71 -6.12
C HIS A 32 12.90 10.99 -6.61
N LEU A 33 11.74 11.62 -6.42
CA LEU A 33 10.45 11.10 -6.88
C LEU A 33 10.37 11.07 -8.42
N GLN A 34 10.85 12.11 -9.10
CA GLN A 34 10.86 12.17 -10.57
C GLN A 34 11.77 11.11 -11.18
N ASN A 35 12.97 10.93 -10.64
CA ASN A 35 13.87 9.84 -11.04
C ASN A 35 13.25 8.46 -10.80
N GLY A 36 12.50 8.29 -9.72
CA GLY A 36 11.76 7.05 -9.42
C GLY A 36 10.65 6.78 -10.43
N TYR A 37 9.89 7.81 -10.79
CA TYR A 37 8.82 7.72 -11.78
C TYR A 37 9.35 7.31 -13.16
N GLU A 38 10.39 7.98 -13.65
CA GLU A 38 11.02 7.67 -14.95
C GLU A 38 11.53 6.22 -15.02
N ARG A 39 12.13 5.72 -13.93
CA ARG A 39 12.60 4.32 -13.83
C ARG A 39 11.46 3.31 -13.82
N ILE A 40 10.37 3.59 -13.13
CA ILE A 40 9.18 2.74 -13.13
C ILE A 40 8.59 2.68 -14.54
N MET A 41 8.50 3.80 -15.22
CA MET A 41 7.94 3.87 -16.58
C MET A 41 8.84 3.21 -17.61
N SER A 42 10.17 3.27 -17.45
CA SER A 42 11.13 2.55 -18.30
C SER A 42 11.18 1.05 -18.04
N GLY A 43 10.57 0.58 -16.94
CA GLY A 43 10.54 -0.84 -16.58
C GLY A 43 11.83 -1.36 -15.95
N GLU A 44 12.73 -0.50 -15.54
CA GLU A 44 13.95 -0.87 -14.81
C GLU A 44 13.63 -1.22 -13.35
N ILE A 45 13.50 -2.51 -13.07
CA ILE A 45 13.18 -3.03 -11.72
C ILE A 45 14.42 -3.03 -10.80
N ASN A 46 15.62 -2.98 -11.35
CA ASN A 46 16.87 -3.19 -10.62
C ASN A 46 17.54 -1.91 -10.06
N ALA A 47 16.91 -0.76 -10.16
CA ALA A 47 17.50 0.50 -9.72
C ALA A 47 17.28 0.74 -8.20
N PHE A 48 17.94 -0.03 -7.36
CA PHE A 48 17.80 -0.12 -5.91
C PHE A 48 18.58 0.92 -5.10
N ARG A 49 18.52 2.19 -5.40
CA ARG A 49 19.06 3.22 -4.50
C ARG A 49 18.01 4.29 -4.21
N PHE A 50 17.02 3.90 -3.41
CA PHE A 50 16.21 4.89 -2.71
C PHE A 50 16.74 5.05 -1.29
N GLU A 51 17.32 6.19 -0.97
CA GLU A 51 17.35 6.65 0.41
C GLU A 51 15.88 6.85 0.80
N ALA A 52 15.34 5.88 1.54
CA ALA A 52 13.98 6.00 2.04
C ALA A 52 13.92 7.25 2.93
N PRO A 53 12.95 8.16 2.72
CA PRO A 53 12.76 9.26 3.64
C PRO A 53 12.64 8.68 5.05
N GLN A 54 13.32 9.28 6.03
CA GLN A 54 13.27 8.85 7.43
C GLN A 54 11.87 9.10 7.98
N SER A 55 10.95 8.20 7.67
CA SER A 55 9.58 8.20 8.15
C SER A 55 9.33 6.90 8.87
N THR A 56 9.06 6.97 10.16
CA THR A 56 8.61 5.82 10.93
C THR A 56 7.17 5.54 10.54
N ALA A 57 6.97 4.50 9.73
CA ALA A 57 5.63 4.04 9.39
C ALA A 57 4.91 3.55 10.65
N LEU A 58 3.79 4.17 10.99
CA LEU A 58 2.93 3.70 12.05
C LEU A 58 2.00 2.62 11.50
N SER A 59 1.77 1.56 12.28
CA SER A 59 0.78 0.55 11.99
C SER A 59 -0.35 0.59 13.01
N TYR A 60 -1.56 0.24 12.55
CA TYR A 60 -2.75 0.14 13.38
C TYR A 60 -3.57 -1.08 12.96
N SER A 61 -4.00 -1.89 13.92
CA SER A 61 -4.86 -3.04 13.67
C SER A 61 -6.27 -2.80 14.21
N LEU A 62 -7.28 -3.04 13.37
CA LEU A 62 -8.69 -2.99 13.74
C LEU A 62 -9.22 -4.42 13.89
N ILE A 63 -9.38 -4.86 15.14
CA ILE A 63 -9.82 -6.21 15.48
C ILE A 63 -11.26 -6.17 15.97
N GLY A 64 -12.05 -7.16 15.59
CA GLY A 64 -13.44 -7.31 16.02
C GLY A 64 -14.15 -8.43 15.27
N CYS A 65 -15.31 -8.86 15.79
CA CYS A 65 -16.10 -9.94 15.21
C CYS A 65 -16.48 -9.68 13.74
N SER A 66 -16.66 -10.74 12.99
CA SER A 66 -17.24 -10.65 11.62
C SER A 66 -18.62 -9.99 11.70
N GLY A 67 -18.98 -9.21 10.69
CA GLY A 67 -20.26 -8.48 10.66
C GLY A 67 -20.35 -7.25 11.57
N SER A 68 -19.31 -6.90 12.33
CA SER A 68 -19.32 -5.72 13.23
C SER A 68 -19.19 -4.37 12.50
N GLY A 69 -19.24 -4.36 11.18
CA GLY A 69 -19.20 -3.14 10.36
C GLY A 69 -17.82 -2.49 10.21
N LYS A 70 -16.73 -3.21 10.48
CA LYS A 70 -15.35 -2.69 10.38
C LYS A 70 -15.05 -2.10 9.01
N SER A 71 -15.19 -2.90 7.96
CA SER A 71 -14.90 -2.52 6.57
C SER A 71 -15.80 -1.39 6.09
N THR A 72 -17.09 -1.41 6.47
CA THR A 72 -18.05 -0.35 6.12
C THR A 72 -17.68 0.96 6.79
N THR A 73 -17.32 0.92 8.08
CA THR A 73 -16.90 2.13 8.82
C THR A 73 -15.60 2.69 8.24
N LEU A 74 -14.63 1.82 7.98
CA LEU A 74 -13.36 2.19 7.38
C LEU A 74 -13.55 2.85 6.01
N HIS A 75 -14.38 2.25 5.14
CA HIS A 75 -14.71 2.81 3.83
C HIS A 75 -15.35 4.20 3.94
N ARG A 76 -16.31 4.39 4.85
CA ARG A 76 -16.92 5.70 5.09
C ARG A 76 -15.92 6.75 5.54
N ILE A 77 -14.97 6.39 6.41
CA ILE A 77 -13.93 7.31 6.87
C ILE A 77 -12.96 7.66 5.76
N LEU A 78 -12.50 6.66 4.97
CA LEU A 78 -11.60 6.89 3.86
C LEU A 78 -12.22 7.80 2.79
N ASN A 79 -13.52 7.69 2.54
CA ASN A 79 -14.27 8.54 1.60
C ASN A 79 -14.34 10.02 2.02
N LEU A 80 -13.96 10.37 3.25
CA LEU A 80 -13.80 11.78 3.67
C LEU A 80 -12.54 12.42 3.09
N TYR A 81 -11.64 11.63 2.54
CA TYR A 81 -10.38 12.09 1.96
C TYR A 81 -10.37 11.85 0.45
N PRO A 82 -9.81 12.77 -0.36
CA PRO A 82 -9.56 12.49 -1.76
C PRO A 82 -8.55 11.33 -1.86
N GLN A 83 -8.84 10.33 -2.67
CA GLN A 83 -7.93 9.21 -2.85
C GLN A 83 -6.66 9.63 -3.58
N VAL A 84 -6.80 10.45 -4.62
CA VAL A 84 -5.71 10.93 -5.47
C VAL A 84 -5.71 12.46 -5.44
N ILE A 85 -4.54 13.07 -5.27
CA ILE A 85 -4.34 14.52 -5.36
C ILE A 85 -3.25 14.77 -6.40
N TYR A 86 -3.55 15.61 -7.40
CA TYR A 86 -2.56 16.07 -8.36
C TYR A 86 -2.07 17.47 -7.97
N HIS A 87 -0.77 17.61 -7.77
CA HIS A 87 -0.09 18.85 -7.43
C HIS A 87 0.51 19.47 -8.69
N GLU A 88 -0.24 20.34 -9.35
CA GLU A 88 0.15 20.96 -10.62
C GLU A 88 1.52 21.65 -10.55
N LYS A 89 1.77 22.41 -9.49
CA LYS A 89 3.03 23.13 -9.29
C LYS A 89 4.26 22.23 -9.31
N TYR A 90 4.11 20.97 -8.91
CA TYR A 90 5.21 20.01 -8.78
C TYR A 90 5.12 18.87 -9.80
N ASN A 91 4.12 18.90 -10.69
CA ASN A 91 3.80 17.81 -11.61
C ASN A 91 3.84 16.44 -10.92
N PHE A 92 3.15 16.35 -9.78
CA PHE A 92 3.24 15.21 -8.87
C PHE A 92 1.86 14.69 -8.51
N THR A 93 1.68 13.38 -8.63
CA THR A 93 0.46 12.68 -8.22
C THR A 93 0.68 12.00 -6.88
N GLN A 94 -0.11 12.37 -5.89
CA GLN A 94 -0.11 11.83 -4.54
C GLN A 94 -1.29 10.88 -4.35
N LEU A 95 -1.05 9.70 -3.81
CA LEU A 95 -2.08 8.75 -3.42
C LEU A 95 -2.26 8.78 -1.90
N VAL A 96 -3.34 9.39 -1.42
CA VAL A 96 -3.56 9.61 0.02
C VAL A 96 -3.77 8.30 0.75
N TYR A 97 -4.55 7.39 0.18
CA TYR A 97 -4.74 6.05 0.72
C TYR A 97 -4.93 5.03 -0.39
N LEU A 98 -4.52 3.80 -0.10
CA LEU A 98 -4.79 2.64 -0.94
C LEU A 98 -5.42 1.54 -0.08
N LYS A 99 -6.59 1.03 -0.48
CA LYS A 99 -7.23 -0.12 0.15
C LYS A 99 -7.08 -1.34 -0.74
N ILE A 100 -6.63 -2.44 -0.14
CA ILE A 100 -6.57 -3.76 -0.78
C ILE A 100 -7.20 -4.79 0.12
N ASP A 101 -7.76 -5.83 -0.49
CA ASP A 101 -8.28 -6.99 0.23
C ASP A 101 -7.25 -8.12 0.17
N CYS A 102 -7.03 -8.77 1.30
CA CYS A 102 -6.15 -9.94 1.35
C CYS A 102 -6.75 -11.08 0.51
N PRO A 103 -5.96 -11.72 -0.34
CA PRO A 103 -6.44 -12.85 -1.13
C PRO A 103 -6.83 -14.03 -0.23
N HIS A 104 -7.90 -14.75 -0.60
CA HIS A 104 -8.44 -15.86 0.17
C HIS A 104 -7.44 -17.02 0.38
N ASP A 105 -6.49 -17.19 -0.55
CA ASP A 105 -5.44 -18.18 -0.45
C ASP A 105 -4.30 -17.77 0.49
N GLY A 106 -4.33 -16.56 1.06
CA GLY A 106 -3.29 -15.99 1.91
C GLY A 106 -1.92 -15.85 1.22
N SER A 107 -1.88 -15.88 -0.11
CA SER A 107 -0.64 -15.78 -0.89
C SER A 107 -0.07 -14.38 -0.88
N LEU A 108 1.18 -14.23 -0.43
CA LEU A 108 1.89 -12.94 -0.52
C LEU A 108 2.06 -12.47 -1.95
N LYS A 109 2.25 -13.40 -2.90
CA LYS A 109 2.34 -13.06 -4.32
C LYS A 109 1.04 -12.43 -4.82
N ASN A 110 -0.10 -13.05 -4.49
CA ASN A 110 -1.41 -12.53 -4.87
C ASN A 110 -1.74 -11.22 -4.15
N LEU A 111 -1.29 -11.04 -2.90
CA LEU A 111 -1.41 -9.77 -2.19
C LEU A 111 -0.68 -8.63 -2.94
N CYS A 112 0.53 -8.90 -3.44
CA CYS A 112 1.26 -7.95 -4.27
C CYS A 112 0.50 -7.63 -5.57
N LEU A 113 -0.10 -8.62 -6.22
CA LEU A 113 -0.91 -8.40 -7.43
C LEU A 113 -2.16 -7.56 -7.12
N HIS A 114 -2.84 -7.81 -6.00
CA HIS A 114 -3.96 -6.97 -5.53
C HIS A 114 -3.52 -5.52 -5.30
N PHE A 115 -2.32 -5.30 -4.78
CA PHE A 115 -1.76 -3.95 -4.64
C PHE A 115 -1.60 -3.27 -6.00
N PHE A 116 -0.97 -3.91 -6.98
CA PHE A 116 -0.80 -3.32 -8.31
C PHE A 116 -2.14 -3.05 -9.00
N LYS A 117 -3.08 -3.99 -8.90
CA LYS A 117 -4.44 -3.80 -9.41
C LYS A 117 -5.15 -2.61 -8.78
N ALA A 118 -5.03 -2.43 -7.46
CA ALA A 118 -5.62 -1.30 -6.77
C ALA A 118 -4.98 0.04 -7.18
N ILE A 119 -3.67 0.07 -7.44
CA ILE A 119 -2.97 1.23 -8.02
C ILE A 119 -3.51 1.53 -9.43
N ASP A 120 -3.63 0.50 -10.26
CA ASP A 120 -4.12 0.66 -11.64
C ASP A 120 -5.55 1.24 -11.68
N VAL A 121 -6.41 0.79 -10.77
CA VAL A 121 -7.77 1.35 -10.62
C VAL A 121 -7.74 2.80 -10.16
N ALA A 122 -6.84 3.15 -9.23
CA ALA A 122 -6.77 4.51 -8.67
C ALA A 122 -6.15 5.53 -9.63
N LEU A 123 -5.17 5.11 -10.43
CA LEU A 123 -4.34 6.01 -11.26
C LEU A 123 -4.53 5.83 -12.77
N GLY A 124 -5.29 4.81 -13.21
CA GLY A 124 -5.48 4.49 -14.62
C GLY A 124 -4.20 3.93 -15.29
N THR A 125 -3.38 3.21 -14.52
CA THR A 125 -2.13 2.58 -14.98
C THR A 125 -2.33 1.11 -15.34
N ASP A 126 -1.25 0.39 -15.72
CA ASP A 126 -1.26 -1.02 -16.12
C ASP A 126 -0.13 -1.84 -15.43
N PHE A 127 0.19 -1.52 -14.19
CA PHE A 127 1.26 -2.17 -13.42
C PHE A 127 1.00 -3.66 -13.21
N GLU A 128 -0.23 -4.06 -12.88
CA GLU A 128 -0.58 -5.47 -12.69
C GLU A 128 -0.19 -6.31 -13.91
N ARG A 129 -0.55 -5.87 -15.10
CA ARG A 129 -0.23 -6.56 -16.35
C ARG A 129 1.28 -6.60 -16.61
N LYS A 130 1.99 -5.49 -16.42
CA LYS A 130 3.46 -5.41 -16.60
C LYS A 130 4.19 -6.36 -15.66
N VAL A 131 3.73 -6.46 -14.42
CA VAL A 131 4.33 -7.33 -13.39
C VAL A 131 4.01 -8.80 -13.66
N ALA A 132 2.77 -9.12 -14.05
CA ALA A 132 2.35 -10.48 -14.36
C ALA A 132 3.16 -11.08 -15.53
N LEU A 133 3.42 -10.30 -16.57
CA LEU A 133 4.22 -10.72 -17.74
C LEU A 133 5.67 -11.06 -17.37
N LYS A 134 6.26 -10.38 -16.37
CA LYS A 134 7.67 -10.58 -15.98
C LYS A 134 7.91 -11.78 -15.08
N ARG A 135 6.87 -12.50 -14.63
CA ARG A 135 6.94 -13.69 -13.73
C ARG A 135 7.87 -13.51 -12.54
N LEU A 136 7.79 -12.34 -11.89
CA LEU A 136 8.68 -11.96 -10.80
C LEU A 136 8.50 -12.83 -9.55
N GLY A 137 9.60 -13.02 -8.80
CA GLY A 137 9.57 -13.58 -7.46
C GLY A 137 8.98 -12.60 -6.42
N ILE A 138 8.62 -13.10 -5.24
CA ILE A 138 7.98 -12.32 -4.17
C ILE A 138 8.85 -11.12 -3.76
N GLU A 139 10.15 -11.31 -3.61
CA GLU A 139 11.07 -10.25 -3.22
C GLU A 139 11.10 -9.09 -4.23
N ALA A 140 11.16 -9.42 -5.52
CA ALA A 140 11.11 -8.43 -6.59
C ALA A 140 9.77 -7.67 -6.61
N LEU A 141 8.65 -8.38 -6.35
CA LEU A 141 7.33 -7.77 -6.23
C LEU A 141 7.25 -6.78 -5.06
N LEU A 142 7.75 -7.17 -3.88
CA LEU A 142 7.79 -6.30 -2.69
C LEU A 142 8.67 -5.06 -2.93
N ASN A 143 9.79 -5.22 -3.59
CA ASN A 143 10.64 -4.09 -3.96
C ASN A 143 9.93 -3.14 -4.94
N TYR A 144 9.21 -3.67 -5.91
CA TYR A 144 8.44 -2.87 -6.85
C TYR A 144 7.27 -2.15 -6.17
N MET A 145 6.57 -2.81 -5.23
CA MET A 145 5.58 -2.16 -4.35
C MET A 145 6.20 -0.98 -3.59
N ARG A 146 7.41 -1.16 -3.02
CA ARG A 146 8.12 -0.09 -2.30
C ARG A 146 8.41 1.09 -3.21
N GLN A 147 8.88 0.86 -4.44
CA GLN A 147 9.12 1.91 -5.42
C GLN A 147 7.85 2.70 -5.72
N ILE A 148 6.75 2.01 -6.06
CA ILE A 148 5.46 2.64 -6.35
C ILE A 148 4.95 3.43 -5.14
N THR A 149 5.04 2.85 -3.94
CA THR A 149 4.62 3.51 -2.69
C THR A 149 5.36 4.83 -2.47
N ASN A 150 6.65 4.87 -2.78
CA ASN A 150 7.44 6.09 -2.67
C ASN A 150 7.15 7.07 -3.80
N THR A 151 7.04 6.58 -5.05
CA THR A 151 6.79 7.41 -6.23
C THR A 151 5.48 8.17 -6.14
N TYR A 152 4.41 7.53 -5.67
CA TYR A 152 3.10 8.16 -5.50
C TYR A 152 2.84 8.64 -4.07
N ALA A 153 3.86 8.65 -3.21
CA ALA A 153 3.79 9.06 -1.81
C ALA A 153 2.52 8.54 -1.11
N ILE A 154 2.30 7.21 -1.14
CA ILE A 154 1.12 6.60 -0.52
C ILE A 154 1.13 6.92 0.98
N GLY A 155 0.07 7.61 1.44
CA GLY A 155 -0.05 8.03 2.84
C GLY A 155 -0.39 6.89 3.78
N VAL A 156 -1.39 6.08 3.41
CA VAL A 156 -1.84 4.91 4.18
C VAL A 156 -2.15 3.75 3.24
N LEU A 157 -1.61 2.58 3.56
CA LEU A 157 -2.02 1.31 2.98
C LEU A 157 -2.95 0.59 3.96
N VAL A 158 -4.15 0.27 3.51
CA VAL A 158 -5.16 -0.47 4.25
C VAL A 158 -5.26 -1.88 3.68
N ILE A 159 -5.05 -2.88 4.52
CA ILE A 159 -5.21 -4.29 4.15
C ILE A 159 -6.40 -4.85 4.92
N ASP A 160 -7.47 -5.17 4.21
CA ASP A 160 -8.65 -5.81 4.78
C ASP A 160 -8.50 -7.34 4.76
N GLU A 161 -9.20 -8.05 5.65
CA GLU A 161 -9.21 -9.52 5.75
C GLU A 161 -7.81 -10.16 5.95
N ILE A 162 -6.88 -9.47 6.65
CA ILE A 162 -5.48 -9.91 6.84
C ILE A 162 -5.35 -11.29 7.52
N GLN A 163 -6.39 -11.76 8.22
CA GLN A 163 -6.40 -13.09 8.86
C GLN A 163 -6.24 -14.24 7.86
N GLN A 164 -6.51 -14.03 6.58
CA GLN A 164 -6.31 -15.05 5.54
C GLN A 164 -4.83 -15.49 5.44
N ILE A 165 -3.90 -14.57 5.65
CA ILE A 165 -2.46 -14.89 5.68
C ILE A 165 -2.14 -15.81 6.87
N ASN A 166 -2.69 -15.52 8.05
CA ASN A 166 -2.45 -16.31 9.25
C ASN A 166 -3.02 -17.73 9.11
N GLN A 167 -4.21 -17.89 8.53
CA GLN A 167 -4.80 -19.20 8.28
C GLN A 167 -3.92 -20.08 7.40
N ARG A 168 -3.34 -19.50 6.35
CA ARG A 168 -2.39 -20.24 5.49
C ARG A 168 -1.14 -20.67 6.25
N LEU A 169 -0.57 -19.80 7.09
CA LEU A 169 0.61 -20.17 7.90
C LEU A 169 0.32 -21.32 8.85
N HIS A 170 -0.82 -21.34 9.52
CA HIS A 170 -1.24 -22.46 10.36
C HIS A 170 -1.42 -23.76 9.58
N THR A 171 -2.03 -23.71 8.40
CA THR A 171 -2.20 -24.88 7.54
C THR A 171 -0.84 -25.46 7.10
N LEU A 172 0.12 -24.61 6.75
CA LEU A 172 1.46 -25.04 6.39
C LEU A 172 2.22 -25.67 7.57
N GLN A 173 2.10 -25.13 8.78
CA GLN A 173 2.70 -25.68 9.98
C GLN A 173 2.14 -27.07 10.30
N ASN A 174 0.81 -27.24 10.29
CA ASN A 174 0.15 -28.52 10.54
C ASN A 174 0.56 -29.59 9.51
N ASN A 175 0.69 -29.21 8.23
CA ASN A 175 1.13 -30.14 7.19
C ASN A 175 2.59 -30.60 7.38
N ILE A 176 3.47 -29.77 7.92
CA ILE A 176 4.86 -30.11 8.22
C ILE A 176 4.94 -31.08 9.41
N GLU A 177 4.07 -30.90 10.41
CA GLU A 177 4.01 -31.78 11.59
C GLU A 177 3.46 -33.21 11.26
N HIS A 178 2.53 -33.31 10.32
CA HIS A 178 1.98 -34.58 9.87
C HIS A 178 2.88 -35.35 8.89
N THR A 179 3.97 -34.74 8.40
CA THR A 179 4.90 -35.36 7.44
C THR A 179 6.17 -35.92 8.13
N LYS A 180 6.27 -35.78 9.46
CA LYS A 180 7.31 -36.39 10.32
C LYS A 180 6.76 -37.66 10.99
#